data_09be3c268e24e221caa6bbd8f19ef607
#
_entry.id   09be3c268e24e221caa6bbd8f19ef607
#
_cell.length_a   1.000
_cell.length_b   1.000
_cell.length_c   1.000
_cell.angle_alpha   90.00
_cell.angle_beta   90.00
_cell.angle_gamma   90.00
#
_symmetry.space_group_name_H-M   'P 1'
#
loop_
_entity.id
_entity.type
_entity.pdbx_description
1 polymer ?
#
loop_
_entity_poly.entity_id
_entity_poly.type
_entity_poly.pdbx_seq_one_letter_code
_entity_poly.pdbx_strand_id
1 'polypeptide(L)'
;MTHEDEREKEGRMRKILVTEWVSLDGFTAGANGEMDWITAGEDNGEYQNEVVTQADTLLLGRTTYESFAGAWPQRAKDPNTDPGERAFAQRLCDMRKVVISQSLPTVEWENSTLLREIDPAEILKLKQEPGKDIAIYGSSSIVRALTDLGLIDEYQLTVHPVALGSGKALFGDIQRRANLKLIKNKVLPSGVVRLYYEYVGNASGRSDAHV
;
A
#
# COMPACT_ATOMS: atom_id res chain seq x y z
N MET A 1 -21.79 6.35 17.27
CA MET A 1 -20.68 7.26 16.97
C MET A 1 -20.92 8.48 17.82
N THR A 2 -20.09 8.74 18.79
CA THR A 2 -20.24 9.82 19.75
C THR A 2 -19.48 11.06 19.26
N HIS A 3 -19.90 12.27 19.68
CA HIS A 3 -19.19 13.52 19.37
C HIS A 3 -17.72 13.55 19.82
N GLU A 4 -17.28 12.63 20.68
CA GLU A 4 -15.89 12.44 21.07
C GLU A 4 -15.09 11.73 19.96
N ASP A 5 -15.67 10.73 19.27
CA ASP A 5 -15.05 10.04 18.13
C ASP A 5 -14.79 10.98 16.94
N GLU A 6 -15.60 12.03 16.79
CA GLU A 6 -15.43 13.02 15.72
C GLU A 6 -14.34 14.04 16.06
N ARG A 7 -14.19 14.44 17.32
CA ARG A 7 -13.14 15.37 17.77
C ARG A 7 -11.74 14.75 17.80
N GLU A 8 -11.62 13.45 18.10
CA GLU A 8 -10.34 12.75 18.02
C GLU A 8 -9.83 12.60 16.57
N LYS A 9 -10.71 12.67 15.59
CA LYS A 9 -10.35 12.64 14.15
C LYS A 9 -9.88 13.99 13.61
N GLU A 10 -10.28 15.11 14.21
CA GLU A 10 -9.96 16.47 13.71
C GLU A 10 -8.52 16.92 13.95
N GLY A 11 -7.72 16.19 14.74
CA GLY A 11 -6.31 16.53 15.02
C GLY A 11 -5.29 15.46 14.67
N ARG A 12 -5.74 14.29 14.18
CA ARG A 12 -4.86 13.16 13.89
C ARG A 12 -4.26 13.29 12.48
N MET A 13 -2.93 13.23 12.38
CA MET A 13 -2.28 13.06 11.07
C MET A 13 -2.72 11.73 10.43
N ARG A 14 -2.99 11.76 9.14
CA ARG A 14 -3.31 10.58 8.33
C ARG A 14 -2.11 9.65 8.32
N LYS A 15 -2.34 8.35 8.46
CA LYS A 15 -1.30 7.34 8.30
C LYS A 15 -1.07 7.02 6.83
N ILE A 16 0.16 6.69 6.48
CA ILE A 16 0.49 6.01 5.23
C ILE A 16 0.60 4.52 5.52
N LEU A 17 -0.30 3.75 4.91
CA LEU A 17 -0.42 2.31 5.02
C LEU A 17 0.11 1.66 3.74
N VAL A 18 1.16 0.86 3.84
CA VAL A 18 1.59 0.00 2.73
C VAL A 18 0.75 -1.27 2.75
N THR A 19 0.13 -1.60 1.63
CA THR A 19 -0.60 -2.85 1.46
C THR A 19 -0.04 -3.60 0.25
N GLU A 20 0.67 -4.70 0.51
CA GLU A 20 1.41 -5.44 -0.51
C GLU A 20 1.25 -6.95 -0.35
N TRP A 21 1.15 -7.61 -1.49
CA TRP A 21 1.32 -9.05 -1.58
C TRP A 21 2.79 -9.38 -1.80
N VAL A 22 3.29 -10.28 -0.99
CA VAL A 22 4.71 -10.67 -1.04
C VAL A 22 4.85 -12.19 -1.00
N SER A 23 5.86 -12.70 -1.70
CA SER A 23 6.33 -14.06 -1.52
C SER A 23 6.98 -14.23 -0.13
N LEU A 24 7.16 -15.46 0.32
CA LEU A 24 7.83 -15.75 1.60
C LEU A 24 9.24 -15.14 1.69
N ASP A 25 9.93 -15.04 0.56
CA ASP A 25 11.27 -14.43 0.44
C ASP A 25 11.24 -12.94 0.05
N GLY A 26 10.07 -12.29 0.14
CA GLY A 26 9.92 -10.82 0.15
C GLY A 26 9.84 -10.13 -1.22
N PHE A 27 9.48 -10.86 -2.28
CA PHE A 27 9.26 -10.28 -3.61
C PHE A 27 7.79 -9.94 -3.83
N THR A 28 7.52 -8.81 -4.47
CA THR A 28 6.16 -8.36 -4.85
C THR A 28 5.77 -8.81 -6.26
N ALA A 29 6.73 -9.20 -7.07
CA ALA A 29 6.53 -9.75 -8.40
C ALA A 29 7.77 -10.53 -8.81
N GLY A 30 7.65 -11.44 -9.79
CA GLY A 30 8.76 -12.12 -10.44
C GLY A 30 9.66 -11.15 -11.22
N ALA A 31 10.73 -11.68 -11.84
CA ALA A 31 11.74 -10.87 -12.52
C ALA A 31 11.18 -10.03 -13.68
N ASN A 32 10.18 -10.56 -14.42
CA ASN A 32 9.50 -9.86 -15.51
C ASN A 32 8.18 -9.22 -15.06
N GLY A 33 7.88 -9.22 -13.77
CA GLY A 33 6.66 -8.63 -13.20
C GLY A 33 5.50 -9.62 -13.07
N GLU A 34 5.77 -10.92 -13.12
CA GLU A 34 4.77 -11.98 -12.97
C GLU A 34 4.18 -11.95 -11.56
N MET A 35 2.86 -12.15 -11.48
CA MET A 35 2.08 -12.23 -10.23
C MET A 35 1.16 -13.47 -10.21
N ASP A 36 1.43 -14.47 -11.04
CA ASP A 36 0.70 -15.73 -11.18
C ASP A 36 0.84 -16.67 -9.96
N TRP A 37 1.78 -16.36 -9.08
CA TRP A 37 2.04 -17.06 -7.82
C TRP A 37 1.07 -16.63 -6.68
N ILE A 38 0.27 -15.60 -6.90
CA ILE A 38 -0.68 -15.13 -5.90
C ILE A 38 -1.78 -16.16 -5.73
N THR A 39 -1.88 -16.70 -4.52
CA THR A 39 -2.95 -17.64 -4.17
C THR A 39 -4.28 -16.89 -4.12
N ALA A 40 -5.18 -17.24 -5.03
CA ALA A 40 -6.56 -16.76 -4.97
C ALA A 40 -7.28 -17.43 -3.79
N GLY A 41 -8.05 -16.68 -3.02
CA GLY A 41 -8.81 -17.19 -1.89
C GLY A 41 -9.99 -16.27 -1.57
N GLU A 42 -11.03 -16.82 -0.94
CA GLU A 42 -12.23 -16.09 -0.53
C GLU A 42 -11.92 -14.90 0.40
N ASP A 43 -10.83 -15.01 1.17
CA ASP A 43 -10.37 -13.97 2.10
C ASP A 43 -9.80 -12.71 1.44
N ASN A 44 -9.50 -12.74 0.13
CA ASN A 44 -8.93 -11.57 -0.56
C ASN A 44 -9.92 -10.40 -0.63
N GLY A 45 -11.21 -10.70 -0.80
CA GLY A 45 -12.26 -9.68 -0.81
C GLY A 45 -12.42 -8.98 0.54
N GLU A 46 -12.32 -9.69 1.65
CA GLU A 46 -12.38 -9.11 3.00
C GLU A 46 -11.21 -8.13 3.22
N TYR A 47 -10.00 -8.52 2.86
CA TYR A 47 -8.82 -7.69 3.00
C TYR A 47 -8.87 -6.42 2.14
N GLN A 48 -9.23 -6.57 0.87
CA GLN A 48 -9.38 -5.43 -0.03
C GLN A 48 -10.41 -4.43 0.51
N ASN A 49 -11.52 -4.91 1.05
CA ASN A 49 -12.52 -4.07 1.70
C ASN A 49 -12.00 -3.42 2.99
N GLU A 50 -11.18 -4.08 3.80
CA GLU A 50 -10.56 -3.51 5.00
C GLU A 50 -9.73 -2.27 4.62
N VAL A 51 -8.86 -2.35 3.61
CA VAL A 51 -8.01 -1.25 3.19
C VAL A 51 -8.80 -0.05 2.67
N VAL A 52 -9.74 -0.26 1.74
CA VAL A 52 -10.55 0.85 1.18
C VAL A 52 -11.57 1.43 2.17
N THR A 53 -11.74 0.78 3.32
CA THR A 53 -12.53 1.32 4.43
C THR A 53 -11.69 2.23 5.32
N GLN A 54 -10.42 1.89 5.50
CA GLN A 54 -9.47 2.65 6.31
C GLN A 54 -8.95 3.90 5.59
N ALA A 55 -8.77 3.83 4.27
CA ALA A 55 -8.17 4.89 3.45
C ALA A 55 -9.20 5.58 2.53
N ASP A 56 -8.93 6.81 2.15
CA ASP A 56 -9.65 7.56 1.12
C ASP A 56 -8.74 8.06 -0.01
N THR A 57 -7.46 7.83 0.11
CA THR A 57 -6.44 8.25 -0.86
C THR A 57 -5.52 7.08 -1.20
N LEU A 58 -5.27 6.90 -2.49
CA LEU A 58 -4.28 5.97 -3.02
C LEU A 58 -3.01 6.72 -3.39
N LEU A 59 -1.86 6.21 -2.96
CA LEU A 59 -0.55 6.67 -3.42
C LEU A 59 0.04 5.58 -4.32
N LEU A 60 0.21 5.89 -5.61
CA LEU A 60 0.50 4.89 -6.64
C LEU A 60 1.76 5.26 -7.43
N GLY A 61 2.58 4.26 -7.73
CA GLY A 61 3.59 4.37 -8.77
C GLY A 61 2.98 4.18 -10.17
N ARG A 62 3.74 4.53 -11.22
CA ARG A 62 3.30 4.45 -12.61
C ARG A 62 2.68 3.10 -12.99
N THR A 63 3.40 2.02 -12.78
CA THR A 63 2.97 0.67 -13.22
C THR A 63 1.66 0.25 -12.55
N THR A 64 1.52 0.52 -11.26
CA THR A 64 0.28 0.21 -10.52
C THR A 64 -0.86 1.12 -10.99
N TYR A 65 -0.59 2.41 -11.21
CA TYR A 65 -1.59 3.33 -11.75
C TYR A 65 -2.10 2.88 -13.12
N GLU A 66 -1.21 2.56 -14.06
CA GLU A 66 -1.58 2.09 -15.41
C GLU A 66 -2.43 0.83 -15.36
N SER A 67 -2.02 -0.15 -14.54
CA SER A 67 -2.77 -1.39 -14.32
C SER A 67 -4.16 -1.13 -13.73
N PHE A 68 -4.24 -0.30 -12.70
CA PHE A 68 -5.49 0.00 -12.00
C PHE A 68 -6.44 0.81 -12.88
N ALA A 69 -5.94 1.85 -13.55
CA ALA A 69 -6.72 2.68 -14.44
C ALA A 69 -7.27 1.91 -15.66
N GLY A 70 -6.54 0.89 -16.13
CA GLY A 70 -6.98 0.01 -17.21
C GLY A 70 -8.03 -1.02 -16.80
N ALA A 71 -8.11 -1.39 -15.53
CA ALA A 71 -8.97 -2.49 -15.06
C ALA A 71 -10.20 -2.02 -14.27
N TRP A 72 -10.00 -1.22 -13.22
CA TRP A 72 -11.03 -0.95 -12.24
C TRP A 72 -12.21 -0.12 -12.73
N PRO A 73 -12.04 0.94 -13.56
CA PRO A 73 -13.18 1.69 -14.09
C PRO A 73 -14.13 0.84 -14.95
N GLN A 74 -13.59 -0.14 -15.66
CA GLN A 74 -14.41 -1.06 -16.46
C GLN A 74 -15.18 -2.02 -15.57
N ARG A 75 -14.51 -2.62 -14.54
CA ARG A 75 -15.15 -3.54 -13.59
C ARG A 75 -16.25 -2.87 -12.77
N ALA A 76 -16.08 -1.60 -12.42
CA ALA A 76 -17.09 -0.83 -11.71
C ALA A 76 -18.39 -0.67 -12.53
N LYS A 77 -18.29 -0.62 -13.87
CA LYS A 77 -19.42 -0.40 -14.78
C LYS A 77 -20.01 -1.66 -15.37
N ASP A 78 -19.28 -2.80 -15.37
CA ASP A 78 -19.73 -4.04 -15.97
C ASP A 78 -20.75 -4.75 -15.07
N PRO A 79 -22.01 -4.94 -15.51
CA PRO A 79 -23.03 -5.63 -14.74
C PRO A 79 -22.72 -7.11 -14.50
N ASN A 80 -21.82 -7.72 -15.28
CA ASN A 80 -21.40 -9.11 -15.12
C ASN A 80 -20.27 -9.29 -14.09
N THR A 81 -19.64 -8.22 -13.63
CA THR A 81 -18.67 -8.28 -12.53
C THR A 81 -19.37 -8.70 -11.24
N ASP A 82 -18.73 -9.56 -10.45
CA ASP A 82 -19.24 -9.95 -9.12
C ASP A 82 -19.64 -8.71 -8.30
N PRO A 83 -20.79 -8.73 -7.61
CA PRO A 83 -21.26 -7.55 -6.87
C PRO A 83 -20.27 -7.01 -5.84
N GLY A 84 -19.52 -7.88 -5.15
CA GLY A 84 -18.50 -7.48 -4.18
C GLY A 84 -17.29 -6.83 -4.86
N GLU A 85 -16.82 -7.43 -5.95
CA GLU A 85 -15.72 -6.88 -6.76
C GLU A 85 -16.12 -5.54 -7.40
N ARG A 86 -17.36 -5.43 -7.90
CA ARG A 86 -17.88 -4.17 -8.46
C ARG A 86 -17.95 -3.07 -7.40
N ALA A 87 -18.42 -3.38 -6.21
CA ALA A 87 -18.47 -2.42 -5.11
C ALA A 87 -17.06 -1.97 -4.69
N PHE A 88 -16.09 -2.88 -4.66
CA PHE A 88 -14.69 -2.55 -4.43
C PHE A 88 -14.12 -1.67 -5.54
N ALA A 89 -14.36 -2.02 -6.81
CA ALA A 89 -13.94 -1.24 -7.97
C ALA A 89 -14.50 0.19 -7.94
N GLN A 90 -15.78 0.35 -7.56
CA GLN A 90 -16.40 1.67 -7.41
C GLN A 90 -15.70 2.48 -6.33
N ARG A 91 -15.39 1.90 -5.17
CA ARG A 91 -14.66 2.60 -4.10
C ARG A 91 -13.28 3.08 -4.56
N LEU A 92 -12.53 2.26 -5.31
CA LEU A 92 -11.25 2.68 -5.88
C LEU A 92 -11.42 3.85 -6.87
N CYS A 93 -12.49 3.86 -7.66
CA CYS A 93 -12.80 4.98 -8.56
C CYS A 93 -13.07 6.27 -7.78
N ASP A 94 -13.81 6.18 -6.68
CA ASP A 94 -14.20 7.34 -5.86
C ASP A 94 -13.03 7.92 -5.05
N MET A 95 -12.05 7.09 -4.65
CA MET A 95 -10.87 7.53 -3.90
C MET A 95 -10.04 8.56 -4.68
N ARG A 96 -9.39 9.47 -3.97
CA ARG A 96 -8.31 10.32 -4.51
C ARG A 96 -7.10 9.45 -4.87
N LYS A 97 -6.45 9.71 -6.01
CA LYS A 97 -5.21 9.07 -6.41
C LYS A 97 -4.10 10.11 -6.51
N VAL A 98 -3.01 9.88 -5.81
CA VAL A 98 -1.76 10.63 -5.96
C VAL A 98 -0.77 9.71 -6.66
N VAL A 99 -0.45 10.04 -7.90
CA VAL A 99 0.43 9.22 -8.75
C VAL A 99 1.80 9.85 -8.81
N ILE A 100 2.83 9.09 -8.47
CA ILE A 100 4.21 9.55 -8.51
C ILE A 100 4.91 8.95 -9.73
N SER A 101 5.28 9.80 -10.70
CA SER A 101 5.95 9.35 -11.91
C SER A 101 6.64 10.48 -12.67
N GLN A 102 7.91 10.27 -12.99
CA GLN A 102 8.66 11.17 -13.88
C GLN A 102 8.31 10.96 -15.35
N SER A 103 7.87 9.77 -15.74
CA SER A 103 7.71 9.37 -17.15
C SER A 103 6.27 9.40 -17.66
N LEU A 104 5.24 9.36 -16.81
CA LEU A 104 3.86 9.53 -17.24
C LEU A 104 3.64 10.96 -17.77
N PRO A 105 3.08 11.14 -18.98
CA PRO A 105 2.77 12.47 -19.48
C PRO A 105 1.62 13.11 -18.68
N THR A 106 0.54 12.36 -18.46
CA THR A 106 -0.69 12.79 -17.78
C THR A 106 -1.30 11.65 -16.99
N VAL A 107 -2.31 11.96 -16.17
CA VAL A 107 -3.19 11.00 -15.49
C VAL A 107 -4.64 11.33 -15.85
N GLU A 108 -5.36 10.36 -16.39
CA GLU A 108 -6.72 10.55 -16.93
C GLU A 108 -7.81 9.89 -16.06
N TRP A 109 -7.43 8.96 -15.18
CA TRP A 109 -8.38 8.36 -14.25
C TRP A 109 -8.89 9.42 -13.30
N GLU A 110 -10.22 9.53 -13.16
CA GLU A 110 -10.86 10.53 -12.29
C GLU A 110 -10.26 10.58 -10.89
N ASN A 111 -10.25 11.76 -10.28
CA ASN A 111 -9.68 12.02 -8.96
C ASN A 111 -8.17 11.75 -8.85
N SER A 112 -7.43 11.79 -9.96
CA SER A 112 -5.98 11.56 -9.99
C SER A 112 -5.20 12.88 -10.08
N THR A 113 -4.09 12.94 -9.34
CA THR A 113 -3.10 14.02 -9.38
C THR A 113 -1.73 13.43 -9.64
N LEU A 114 -0.94 14.04 -10.53
CA LEU A 114 0.41 13.59 -10.86
C LEU A 114 1.45 14.43 -10.13
N LEU A 115 2.31 13.74 -9.36
CA LEU A 115 3.53 14.28 -8.80
C LEU A 115 4.74 13.74 -9.59
N ARG A 116 5.72 14.58 -9.85
CA ARG A 116 6.89 14.21 -10.65
C ARG A 116 7.97 13.51 -9.82
N GLU A 117 8.01 13.77 -8.54
CA GLU A 117 8.99 13.21 -7.60
C GLU A 117 8.38 13.02 -6.21
N ILE A 118 9.10 12.32 -5.35
CA ILE A 118 8.76 12.20 -3.92
C ILE A 118 9.39 13.37 -3.20
N ASP A 119 8.62 14.42 -2.98
CA ASP A 119 9.01 15.52 -2.09
C ASP A 119 8.49 15.20 -0.67
N PRO A 120 9.39 15.03 0.33
CA PRO A 120 8.97 14.76 1.71
C PRO A 120 8.00 15.83 2.26
N ALA A 121 8.17 17.10 1.87
CA ALA A 121 7.30 18.18 2.33
C ALA A 121 5.87 18.03 1.78
N GLU A 122 5.71 17.68 0.51
CA GLU A 122 4.39 17.43 -0.10
C GLU A 122 3.73 16.18 0.49
N ILE A 123 4.51 15.12 0.79
CA ILE A 123 3.97 13.93 1.44
C ILE A 123 3.53 14.24 2.88
N LEU A 124 4.29 15.01 3.64
CA LEU A 124 3.89 15.45 4.98
C LEU A 124 2.66 16.34 4.95
N LYS A 125 2.56 17.24 3.98
CA LYS A 125 1.37 18.07 3.76
C LYS A 125 0.13 17.21 3.46
N LEU A 126 0.28 16.19 2.60
CA LEU A 126 -0.80 15.23 2.32
C LEU A 126 -1.26 14.51 3.60
N LYS A 127 -0.34 14.14 4.49
CA LYS A 127 -0.67 13.53 5.80
C LYS A 127 -1.39 14.50 6.75
N GLN A 128 -1.21 15.80 6.61
CA GLN A 128 -1.85 16.83 7.44
C GLN A 128 -3.24 17.25 6.93
N GLU A 129 -3.58 16.93 5.70
CA GLU A 129 -4.92 17.20 5.17
C GLU A 129 -5.99 16.41 5.95
N PRO A 130 -7.21 16.94 6.10
CA PRO A 130 -8.30 16.19 6.70
C PRO A 130 -8.69 14.99 5.81
N GLY A 131 -9.04 13.87 6.44
CA GLY A 131 -9.44 12.66 5.72
C GLY A 131 -9.10 11.38 6.47
N LYS A 132 -9.32 10.25 5.78
CA LYS A 132 -8.90 8.93 6.21
C LYS A 132 -7.41 8.72 5.89
N ASP A 133 -6.91 7.52 6.15
CA ASP A 133 -5.53 7.15 5.89
C ASP A 133 -5.22 7.10 4.36
N ILE A 134 -3.95 7.01 4.03
CA ILE A 134 -3.42 6.96 2.66
C ILE A 134 -2.91 5.54 2.43
N ALA A 135 -3.41 4.83 1.41
CA ALA A 135 -2.98 3.48 1.10
C ALA A 135 -2.01 3.45 -0.09
N ILE A 136 -0.93 2.68 0.02
CA ILE A 136 0.00 2.35 -1.06
C ILE A 136 -0.28 0.92 -1.51
N TYR A 137 -0.72 0.75 -2.77
CA TYR A 137 -0.87 -0.54 -3.46
C TYR A 137 0.29 -0.79 -4.45
N GLY A 138 1.49 -0.48 -4.07
CA GLY A 138 2.62 -0.47 -4.98
C GLY A 138 2.83 0.88 -5.68
N SER A 139 3.95 1.11 -6.28
CA SER A 139 5.00 0.13 -6.58
C SER A 139 6.00 0.01 -5.43
N SER A 140 6.76 -1.10 -5.43
CA SER A 140 7.84 -1.33 -4.44
C SER A 140 8.87 -0.18 -4.42
N SER A 141 9.08 0.54 -5.54
CA SER A 141 9.97 1.70 -5.58
C SER A 141 9.47 2.87 -4.74
N ILE A 142 8.15 3.11 -4.73
CA ILE A 142 7.53 4.14 -3.86
C ILE A 142 7.66 3.71 -2.39
N VAL A 143 7.37 2.43 -2.11
CA VAL A 143 7.49 1.88 -0.75
C VAL A 143 8.92 2.06 -0.24
N ARG A 144 9.95 1.66 -1.03
CA ARG A 144 11.36 1.81 -0.63
C ARG A 144 11.74 3.26 -0.36
N ALA A 145 11.41 4.15 -1.27
CA ALA A 145 11.74 5.57 -1.12
C ALA A 145 11.09 6.18 0.13
N LEU A 146 9.82 5.90 0.39
CA LEU A 146 9.14 6.39 1.59
C LEU A 146 9.60 5.69 2.87
N THR A 147 10.03 4.42 2.79
CA THR A 147 10.69 3.72 3.89
C THR A 147 12.00 4.40 4.29
N ASP A 148 12.83 4.74 3.32
CA ASP A 148 14.10 5.44 3.56
C ASP A 148 13.91 6.84 4.17
N LEU A 149 12.80 7.49 3.82
CA LEU A 149 12.39 8.78 4.38
C LEU A 149 11.71 8.65 5.76
N GLY A 150 11.34 7.45 6.20
CA GLY A 150 10.62 7.22 7.46
C GLY A 150 9.20 7.80 7.44
N LEU A 151 8.56 7.86 6.28
CA LEU A 151 7.23 8.44 6.10
C LEU A 151 6.08 7.44 6.12
N ILE A 152 6.38 6.14 6.07
CA ILE A 152 5.38 5.07 6.20
C ILE A 152 5.12 4.82 7.68
N ASP A 153 3.85 4.72 8.05
CA ASP A 153 3.42 4.46 9.42
C ASP A 153 3.14 2.97 9.67
N GLU A 154 2.60 2.27 8.68
CA GLU A 154 2.18 0.88 8.84
C GLU A 154 2.42 0.07 7.55
N TYR A 155 2.86 -1.19 7.73
CA TYR A 155 3.02 -2.17 6.66
C TYR A 155 2.04 -3.32 6.88
N GLN A 156 1.12 -3.49 5.94
CA GLN A 156 0.15 -4.58 5.88
C GLN A 156 0.59 -5.54 4.77
N LEU A 157 1.27 -6.60 5.14
CA LEU A 157 1.86 -7.54 4.20
C LEU A 157 1.05 -8.84 4.15
N THR A 158 0.62 -9.21 2.97
CA THR A 158 0.00 -10.51 2.69
C THR A 158 1.07 -11.43 2.15
N VAL A 159 1.60 -12.29 3.02
CA VAL A 159 2.70 -13.21 2.71
C VAL A 159 2.12 -14.51 2.14
N HIS A 160 2.42 -14.78 0.88
CA HIS A 160 2.01 -15.99 0.18
C HIS A 160 3.02 -17.13 0.43
N PRO A 161 2.56 -18.40 0.53
CA PRO A 161 3.41 -19.55 0.85
C PRO A 161 4.20 -20.03 -0.38
N VAL A 162 5.00 -19.14 -0.98
CA VAL A 162 5.84 -19.39 -2.15
C VAL A 162 7.16 -18.64 -2.00
N ALA A 163 8.25 -19.23 -2.47
CA ALA A 163 9.54 -18.58 -2.61
C ALA A 163 9.86 -18.42 -4.10
N LEU A 164 10.18 -17.20 -4.53
CA LEU A 164 10.46 -16.90 -5.95
C LEU A 164 11.96 -16.97 -6.28
N GLY A 165 12.83 -16.78 -5.29
CA GLY A 165 14.29 -16.76 -5.46
C GLY A 165 14.84 -15.51 -6.14
N SER A 166 14.04 -14.85 -6.99
CA SER A 166 14.40 -13.59 -7.65
C SER A 166 13.15 -12.82 -8.05
N GLY A 167 13.27 -11.51 -8.24
CA GLY A 167 12.13 -10.66 -8.60
C GLY A 167 12.25 -9.23 -8.12
N LYS A 168 11.11 -8.56 -7.99
CA LYS A 168 11.00 -7.20 -7.47
C LYS A 168 10.87 -7.25 -5.95
N ALA A 169 11.98 -7.17 -5.23
CA ALA A 169 11.99 -7.18 -3.77
C ALA A 169 11.26 -5.95 -3.19
N LEU A 170 10.42 -6.17 -2.17
CA LEU A 170 9.74 -5.07 -1.47
C LEU A 170 10.74 -4.14 -0.79
N PHE A 171 11.67 -4.70 -0.03
CA PHE A 171 12.69 -3.97 0.73
C PHE A 171 14.09 -4.05 0.11
N GLY A 172 14.20 -4.43 -1.17
CA GLY A 172 15.47 -4.42 -1.87
C GLY A 172 16.02 -3.00 -1.98
N ASP A 173 17.32 -2.84 -1.72
CA ASP A 173 18.06 -1.57 -1.89
C ASP A 173 17.60 -0.42 -0.98
N ILE A 174 16.88 -0.68 0.13
CA ILE A 174 16.64 0.35 1.15
C ILE A 174 17.97 0.78 1.78
N GLN A 175 18.15 2.09 1.92
CA GLN A 175 19.42 2.68 2.41
C GLN A 175 19.45 2.73 3.95
N ARG A 176 18.30 2.61 4.60
CA ARG A 176 18.18 2.69 6.06
C ARG A 176 17.39 1.52 6.60
N ARG A 177 17.84 0.96 7.72
CA ARG A 177 17.08 -0.07 8.43
C ARG A 177 15.77 0.53 8.94
N ALA A 178 14.65 -0.08 8.58
CA ALA A 178 13.35 0.20 9.18
C ALA A 178 13.08 -0.81 10.29
N ASN A 179 12.90 -0.36 11.53
CA ASN A 179 12.46 -1.24 12.61
C ASN A 179 10.94 -1.28 12.64
N LEU A 180 10.40 -2.49 12.68
CA LEU A 180 8.99 -2.75 12.61
C LEU A 180 8.55 -3.53 13.85
N LYS A 181 7.40 -3.16 14.42
CA LYS A 181 6.76 -3.86 15.53
C LYS A 181 5.50 -4.54 15.02
N LEU A 182 5.41 -5.86 15.18
CA LEU A 182 4.19 -6.59 14.84
C LEU A 182 3.06 -6.16 15.77
N ILE A 183 1.94 -5.72 15.18
CA ILE A 183 0.74 -5.28 15.91
C ILE A 183 -0.44 -6.23 15.73
N LYS A 184 -0.52 -6.93 14.60
CA LYS A 184 -1.59 -7.90 14.29
C LYS A 184 -1.09 -8.93 13.29
N ASN A 185 -1.60 -10.15 13.35
CA ASN A 185 -1.45 -11.16 12.31
C ASN A 185 -2.75 -11.95 12.10
N LYS A 186 -2.89 -12.55 10.93
CA LYS A 186 -4.00 -13.46 10.60
C LYS A 186 -3.44 -14.57 9.71
N VAL A 187 -3.60 -15.81 10.12
CA VAL A 187 -3.28 -16.99 9.28
C VAL A 187 -4.56 -17.40 8.57
N LEU A 188 -4.48 -17.60 7.26
CA LEU A 188 -5.60 -17.98 6.41
C LEU A 188 -5.56 -19.50 6.10
N PRO A 189 -6.71 -20.13 5.84
CA PRO A 189 -6.77 -21.55 5.49
C PRO A 189 -5.93 -21.92 4.25
N SER A 190 -5.71 -20.97 3.34
CA SER A 190 -4.86 -21.10 2.15
C SER A 190 -3.36 -21.19 2.47
N GLY A 191 -2.95 -21.01 3.72
CA GLY A 191 -1.55 -20.90 4.12
C GLY A 191 -0.97 -19.48 3.98
N VAL A 192 -1.74 -18.54 3.45
CA VAL A 192 -1.37 -17.12 3.40
C VAL A 192 -1.36 -16.54 4.82
N VAL A 193 -0.38 -15.71 5.13
CA VAL A 193 -0.27 -15.02 6.43
C VAL A 193 -0.31 -13.51 6.21
N ARG A 194 -1.24 -12.84 6.88
CA ARG A 194 -1.28 -11.37 6.91
C ARG A 194 -0.55 -10.87 8.14
N LEU A 195 0.37 -9.94 7.92
CA LEU A 195 1.20 -9.32 8.95
C LEU A 195 0.99 -7.81 8.92
N TYR A 196 0.71 -7.24 10.08
CA TYR A 196 0.53 -5.80 10.25
C TYR A 196 1.63 -5.31 11.16
N TYR A 197 2.50 -4.46 10.63
CA TYR A 197 3.63 -3.90 11.34
C TYR A 197 3.52 -2.39 11.45
N GLU A 198 3.75 -1.86 12.64
CA GLU A 198 3.94 -0.44 12.87
C GLU A 198 5.43 -0.08 12.70
N TYR A 199 5.71 1.03 12.03
CA TYR A 199 7.06 1.59 11.96
C TYR A 199 7.42 2.24 13.30
N VAL A 200 8.52 1.80 13.91
CA VAL A 200 8.97 2.29 15.23
C VAL A 200 10.25 3.12 15.16
N GLY A 201 10.59 3.61 13.98
CA GLY A 201 11.76 4.48 13.76
C GLY A 201 12.99 3.73 13.26
N ASN A 202 13.98 4.50 12.82
CA ASN A 202 15.31 3.98 12.55
C ASN A 202 16.02 3.78 13.88
N ALA A 203 16.69 2.65 14.09
CA ALA A 203 17.61 2.53 15.21
C ALA A 203 18.68 3.61 15.03
N SER A 204 18.60 4.69 15.81
CA SER A 204 19.75 5.54 16.03
C SER A 204 20.86 4.61 16.50
N GLY A 205 21.99 4.62 15.74
CA GLY A 205 23.10 3.72 15.96
C GLY A 205 23.49 3.63 17.44
N ARG A 206 23.06 2.57 18.10
CA ARG A 206 23.84 2.04 19.19
C ARG A 206 24.99 1.28 18.52
N SER A 207 26.16 1.86 18.61
CA SER A 207 27.41 1.13 18.44
C SER A 207 27.39 0.01 19.49
N ASP A 208 26.92 -1.17 19.12
CA ASP A 208 27.23 -2.37 19.88
C ASP A 208 28.68 -2.77 19.54
N ALA A 209 29.62 -1.97 20.09
CA ALA A 209 30.91 -2.51 20.48
C ALA A 209 30.64 -3.39 21.70
N HIS A 210 30.50 -4.70 21.50
CA HIS A 210 30.92 -5.68 22.50
C HIS A 210 30.99 -7.08 21.90
N VAL A 211 32.26 -7.50 21.86
CA VAL A 211 32.91 -8.83 21.92
C VAL A 211 32.72 -9.72 20.72
#